data_4834225aa9bbcc52e152576f1dbfb07e
#
_entry.id   4834225aa9bbcc52e152576f1dbfb07e
#
_cell.length_a   1.000
_cell.length_b   1.000
_cell.length_c   1.000
_cell.angle_alpha   90.00
_cell.angle_beta   90.00
_cell.angle_gamma   90.00
#
_symmetry.space_group_name_H-M   'P 1'
#
loop_
_entity.id
_entity.type
_entity.pdbx_description
1 polymer ?
#
loop_
_entity_poly.entity_id
_entity_poly.type
_entity_poly.pdbx_seq_one_letter_code
_entity_poly.pdbx_strand_id
1 'polypeptide(L)'
;TKLWLERCAEKGFTVPAWPKEYGGGGLSKEEVGVFQQEMREINARPPLVGMGLSMIGPALLDYGTEEQKKEHLPKIARGDIWWCQGYSEPGSGSDLASLRTSAVEDGDDFIINGQKIWTSGADQADWMFCLVRTDFDAPKHDGISFVLFDMETPGITVKPIKLISCLLYTSDAADDSY
;
A
#
# COMPACT_ATOMS: atom_id res chain seq x y z
N THR A 1 6.35 -12.22 17.25
CA THR A 1 6.57 -11.35 18.43
C THR A 1 7.37 -10.13 18.01
N LYS A 2 7.22 -9.00 18.69
CA LYS A 2 7.92 -7.73 18.38
C LYS A 2 9.45 -7.94 18.28
N LEU A 3 10.06 -8.65 19.23
CA LEU A 3 11.50 -8.96 19.21
C LEU A 3 11.96 -9.73 17.96
N TRP A 4 11.13 -10.62 17.41
CA TRP A 4 11.44 -11.36 16.20
C TRP A 4 11.46 -10.43 14.99
N LEU A 5 10.45 -9.55 14.86
CA LEU A 5 10.39 -8.54 13.83
C LEU A 5 11.61 -7.60 13.90
N GLU A 6 11.92 -7.05 15.06
CA GLU A 6 13.05 -6.15 15.29
C GLU A 6 14.37 -6.78 14.82
N ARG A 7 14.67 -8.02 15.28
CA ARG A 7 15.88 -8.74 14.89
C ARG A 7 15.96 -9.04 13.38
N CYS A 8 14.84 -9.37 12.77
CA CYS A 8 14.80 -9.59 11.32
C CYS A 8 14.98 -8.28 10.55
N ALA A 9 14.36 -7.19 11.00
CA ALA A 9 14.51 -5.89 10.38
C ALA A 9 15.95 -5.37 10.46
N GLU A 10 16.62 -5.51 11.60
CA GLU A 10 18.05 -5.17 11.78
C GLU A 10 18.98 -5.88 10.77
N LYS A 11 18.60 -7.07 10.32
CA LYS A 11 19.36 -7.87 9.33
C LYS A 11 18.85 -7.71 7.89
N GLY A 12 17.80 -6.91 7.67
CA GLY A 12 17.14 -6.80 6.39
C GLY A 12 16.32 -8.04 5.98
N PHE A 13 16.04 -8.93 6.90
CA PHE A 13 15.36 -10.21 6.65
C PHE A 13 13.84 -10.09 6.55
N THR A 14 13.27 -8.94 6.83
CA THR A 14 11.87 -8.63 6.53
C THR A 14 11.65 -8.47 5.03
N VAL A 15 12.65 -7.94 4.33
CA VAL A 15 12.66 -7.69 2.88
C VAL A 15 14.03 -8.09 2.29
N PRO A 16 14.37 -9.38 2.28
CA PRO A 16 15.73 -9.85 2.04
C PRO A 16 16.30 -9.46 0.67
N ALA A 17 15.45 -9.34 -0.36
CA ALA A 17 15.86 -8.94 -1.70
C ALA A 17 16.01 -7.43 -1.90
N TRP A 18 15.45 -6.60 -1.01
CA TRP A 18 15.51 -5.14 -1.22
C TRP A 18 16.92 -4.61 -1.00
N PRO A 19 17.27 -3.46 -1.63
CA PRO A 19 18.55 -2.79 -1.38
C PRO A 19 18.75 -2.48 0.10
N LYS A 20 20.00 -2.60 0.57
CA LYS A 20 20.36 -2.34 1.97
C LYS A 20 20.08 -0.91 2.41
N GLU A 21 20.21 0.05 1.51
CA GLU A 21 19.93 1.47 1.74
C GLU A 21 18.46 1.74 2.11
N TYR A 22 17.55 0.85 1.73
CA TYR A 22 16.13 0.92 2.07
C TYR A 22 15.69 -0.09 3.15
N GLY A 23 16.66 -0.62 3.90
CA GLY A 23 16.39 -1.54 5.02
C GLY A 23 16.30 -3.02 4.62
N GLY A 24 16.68 -3.36 3.38
CA GLY A 24 16.70 -4.73 2.89
C GLY A 24 18.00 -5.48 3.19
N GLY A 25 17.99 -6.79 2.89
CA GLY A 25 19.15 -7.66 3.03
C GLY A 25 20.15 -7.52 1.88
N GLY A 26 19.73 -7.00 0.74
CA GLY A 26 20.53 -6.92 -0.49
C GLY A 26 20.90 -8.30 -1.05
N LEU A 27 20.09 -9.33 -0.76
CA LEU A 27 20.35 -10.69 -1.19
C LEU A 27 20.01 -10.89 -2.67
N SER A 28 20.83 -11.67 -3.37
CA SER A 28 20.53 -12.14 -4.72
C SER A 28 19.33 -13.10 -4.71
N LYS A 29 18.80 -13.38 -5.89
CA LYS A 29 17.68 -14.33 -6.05
C LYS A 29 18.02 -15.71 -5.50
N GLU A 30 19.23 -16.18 -5.70
CA GLU A 30 19.74 -17.46 -5.22
C GLU A 30 19.83 -17.47 -3.69
N GLU A 31 20.39 -16.40 -3.10
CA GLU A 31 20.51 -16.23 -1.65
C GLU A 31 19.14 -16.13 -0.98
N VAL A 32 18.17 -15.44 -1.60
CA VAL A 32 16.77 -15.42 -1.12
C VAL A 32 16.17 -16.83 -1.13
N GLY A 33 16.47 -17.63 -2.16
CA GLY A 33 16.05 -19.03 -2.21
C GLY A 33 16.57 -19.86 -1.03
N VAL A 34 17.86 -19.73 -0.74
CA VAL A 34 18.48 -20.40 0.42
C VAL A 34 17.86 -19.87 1.74
N PHE A 35 17.74 -18.55 1.90
CA PHE A 35 17.11 -17.95 3.07
C PHE A 35 15.70 -18.50 3.31
N GLN A 36 14.88 -18.61 2.26
CA GLN A 36 13.52 -19.14 2.36
C GLN A 36 13.51 -20.63 2.72
N GLN A 37 14.49 -21.40 2.25
CA GLN A 37 14.64 -22.80 2.63
C GLN A 37 14.98 -22.95 4.11
N GLU A 38 15.98 -22.23 4.60
CA GLU A 38 16.35 -22.21 6.02
C GLU A 38 15.18 -21.80 6.93
N MET A 39 14.44 -20.75 6.54
CA MET A 39 13.26 -20.32 7.28
C MET A 39 12.19 -21.41 7.39
N ARG A 40 12.01 -22.21 6.33
CA ARG A 40 11.09 -23.37 6.36
C ARG A 40 11.60 -24.50 7.24
N GLU A 41 12.90 -24.84 7.15
CA GLU A 41 13.49 -25.92 7.94
C GLU A 41 13.38 -25.68 9.44
N ILE A 42 13.58 -24.44 9.88
CA ILE A 42 13.41 -24.08 11.29
C ILE A 42 11.95 -23.74 11.65
N ASN A 43 11.01 -23.92 10.72
CA ASN A 43 9.59 -23.57 10.90
C ASN A 43 9.36 -22.15 11.41
N ALA A 44 10.16 -21.19 10.93
CA ALA A 44 10.06 -19.80 11.31
C ALA A 44 8.84 -19.13 10.69
N ARG A 45 8.14 -18.30 11.47
CA ARG A 45 7.07 -17.47 10.96
C ARG A 45 7.63 -16.30 10.16
N PRO A 46 6.95 -15.86 9.07
CA PRO A 46 7.30 -14.60 8.42
C PRO A 46 7.38 -13.47 9.48
N PRO A 47 8.47 -12.70 9.51
CA PRO A 47 8.65 -11.65 10.50
C PRO A 47 7.65 -10.50 10.33
N LEU A 48 7.27 -10.24 9.09
CA LEU A 48 6.37 -9.17 8.69
C LEU A 48 5.56 -9.62 7.47
N VAL A 49 4.31 -9.18 7.41
CA VAL A 49 3.40 -9.39 6.27
C VAL A 49 2.61 -8.11 6.03
N GLY A 50 2.08 -7.92 4.84
CA GLY A 50 1.21 -6.79 4.54
C GLY A 50 1.43 -6.23 3.14
N MET A 51 0.55 -5.30 2.75
CA MET A 51 0.57 -4.68 1.42
C MET A 51 1.79 -3.79 1.21
N GLY A 52 2.38 -3.28 2.29
CA GLY A 52 3.66 -2.57 2.25
C GLY A 52 4.76 -3.39 1.59
N LEU A 53 4.87 -4.67 1.98
CA LEU A 53 5.90 -5.59 1.48
C LEU A 53 5.59 -6.18 0.11
N SER A 54 4.32 -6.55 -0.10
CA SER A 54 3.94 -7.34 -1.28
C SER A 54 3.51 -6.52 -2.48
N MET A 55 3.13 -5.27 -2.28
CA MET A 55 2.55 -4.42 -3.32
C MET A 55 3.26 -3.08 -3.47
N ILE A 56 3.12 -2.18 -2.48
CA ILE A 56 3.64 -0.81 -2.63
C ILE A 56 5.16 -0.74 -2.58
N GLY A 57 5.81 -1.56 -1.77
CA GLY A 57 7.27 -1.56 -1.70
C GLY A 57 7.93 -1.90 -3.02
N PRO A 58 7.58 -3.01 -3.70
CA PRO A 58 8.05 -3.29 -5.06
C PRO A 58 7.73 -2.18 -6.06
N ALA A 59 6.52 -1.61 -6.02
CA ALA A 59 6.15 -0.50 -6.90
C ALA A 59 7.00 0.76 -6.65
N LEU A 60 7.29 1.09 -5.40
CA LEU A 60 8.19 2.19 -5.06
C LEU A 60 9.63 1.93 -5.53
N LEU A 61 10.14 0.70 -5.39
CA LEU A 61 11.48 0.34 -5.88
C LEU A 61 11.61 0.55 -7.38
N ASP A 62 10.56 0.19 -8.15
CA ASP A 62 10.59 0.26 -9.61
C ASP A 62 10.26 1.67 -10.14
N TYR A 63 9.33 2.39 -9.53
CA TYR A 63 8.73 3.61 -10.09
C TYR A 63 8.79 4.84 -9.17
N GLY A 64 9.09 4.67 -7.88
CA GLY A 64 9.12 5.78 -6.93
C GLY A 64 10.30 6.73 -7.18
N THR A 65 10.12 7.99 -6.79
CA THR A 65 11.26 8.93 -6.71
C THR A 65 12.20 8.54 -5.57
N GLU A 66 13.43 9.06 -5.59
CA GLU A 66 14.40 8.78 -4.52
C GLU A 66 13.91 9.29 -3.15
N GLU A 67 13.16 10.39 -3.14
CA GLU A 67 12.53 10.94 -1.93
C GLU A 67 11.48 9.97 -1.38
N GLN A 68 10.57 9.48 -2.23
CA GLN A 68 9.55 8.51 -1.85
C GLN A 68 10.16 7.19 -1.35
N LYS A 69 11.19 6.68 -2.03
CA LYS A 69 11.90 5.47 -1.60
C LYS A 69 12.50 5.64 -0.21
N LYS A 70 13.23 6.74 0.02
CA LYS A 70 13.87 7.02 1.32
C LYS A 70 12.88 7.27 2.43
N GLU A 71 11.75 7.87 2.13
CA GLU A 71 10.70 8.13 3.10
C GLU A 71 9.96 6.87 3.54
N HIS A 72 9.55 6.04 2.59
CA HIS A 72 8.59 4.95 2.86
C HIS A 72 9.27 3.59 3.03
N LEU A 73 10.22 3.21 2.17
CA LEU A 73 10.75 1.84 2.16
C LEU A 73 11.39 1.41 3.48
N PRO A 74 12.21 2.24 4.16
CA PRO A 74 12.77 1.83 5.46
C PRO A 74 11.70 1.65 6.53
N LYS A 75 10.64 2.45 6.53
CA LYS A 75 9.52 2.33 7.48
C LYS A 75 8.70 1.06 7.20
N ILE A 76 8.48 0.74 5.92
CA ILE A 76 7.83 -0.51 5.50
C ILE A 76 8.66 -1.72 5.95
N ALA A 77 9.98 -1.71 5.70
CA ALA A 77 10.86 -2.81 6.06
C ALA A 77 10.91 -3.10 7.57
N ARG A 78 10.73 -2.08 8.41
CA ARG A 78 10.65 -2.22 9.87
C ARG A 78 9.24 -2.52 10.40
N GLY A 79 8.20 -2.39 9.55
CA GLY A 79 6.82 -2.49 9.98
C GLY A 79 6.33 -1.29 10.80
N ASP A 80 6.96 -0.13 10.61
CA ASP A 80 6.61 1.11 11.31
C ASP A 80 5.37 1.78 10.70
N ILE A 81 5.07 1.50 9.43
CA ILE A 81 3.90 2.02 8.71
C ILE A 81 3.15 0.89 8.00
N TRP A 82 1.83 0.99 8.02
CA TRP A 82 0.93 0.04 7.36
C TRP A 82 0.25 0.70 6.17
N TRP A 83 0.02 -0.10 5.13
CA TRP A 83 -0.55 0.36 3.87
C TRP A 83 -1.84 -0.38 3.55
N CYS A 84 -2.82 0.35 3.03
CA CYS A 84 -4.02 -0.24 2.42
C CYS A 84 -4.12 0.14 0.93
N GLN A 85 -4.97 -0.62 0.21
CA GLN A 85 -5.16 -0.50 -1.23
C GLN A 85 -6.51 0.14 -1.55
N GLY A 86 -6.52 1.27 -2.25
CA GLY A 86 -7.71 1.95 -2.73
C GLY A 86 -7.93 1.73 -4.24
N TYR A 87 -8.39 0.54 -4.66
CA TYR A 87 -8.60 0.22 -6.08
C TYR A 87 -10.09 0.17 -6.42
N SER A 88 -10.79 -0.85 -5.94
CA SER A 88 -12.19 -1.10 -6.28
C SER A 88 -13.13 -0.01 -5.78
N GLU A 89 -14.19 0.22 -6.54
CA GLU A 89 -15.31 1.10 -6.19
C GLU A 89 -16.62 0.33 -6.23
N PRO A 90 -17.72 0.83 -5.64
CA PRO A 90 -19.02 0.15 -5.70
C PRO A 90 -19.47 -0.18 -7.14
N GLY A 91 -19.12 0.66 -8.11
CA GLY A 91 -19.41 0.47 -9.54
C GLY A 91 -18.24 -0.03 -10.37
N SER A 92 -17.08 -0.34 -9.79
CA SER A 92 -15.85 -0.64 -10.53
C SER A 92 -14.99 -1.66 -9.77
N GLY A 93 -15.21 -2.93 -10.05
CA GLY A 93 -14.47 -4.06 -9.52
C GLY A 93 -13.69 -4.78 -10.61
N SER A 94 -14.29 -5.78 -11.26
CA SER A 94 -13.63 -6.52 -12.36
C SER A 94 -13.27 -5.61 -13.53
N ASP A 95 -14.12 -4.62 -13.85
CA ASP A 95 -13.79 -3.53 -14.77
C ASP A 95 -13.19 -2.35 -14.00
N LEU A 96 -11.98 -2.53 -13.47
CA LEU A 96 -11.31 -1.54 -12.65
C LEU A 96 -11.05 -0.22 -13.40
N ALA A 97 -10.80 -0.28 -14.70
CA ALA A 97 -10.58 0.90 -15.52
C ALA A 97 -11.81 1.83 -15.62
N SER A 98 -12.99 1.38 -15.12
CA SER A 98 -14.20 2.22 -14.98
C SER A 98 -14.23 3.04 -13.69
N LEU A 99 -13.18 3.04 -12.88
CA LEU A 99 -13.10 3.82 -11.66
C LEU A 99 -13.39 5.32 -11.91
N ARG A 100 -14.03 5.95 -10.91
CA ARG A 100 -14.52 7.33 -10.98
C ARG A 100 -13.99 8.23 -9.87
N THR A 101 -13.34 7.67 -8.84
CA THR A 101 -12.66 8.50 -7.83
C THR A 101 -11.77 9.49 -8.57
N SER A 102 -12.09 10.77 -8.46
CA SER A 102 -11.38 11.84 -9.16
C SER A 102 -10.20 12.36 -8.33
N ALA A 103 -9.18 12.86 -9.01
CA ALA A 103 -8.17 13.72 -8.43
C ALA A 103 -8.02 14.94 -9.33
N VAL A 104 -8.32 16.10 -8.81
CA VAL A 104 -8.27 17.38 -9.54
C VAL A 104 -7.18 18.24 -8.93
N GLU A 105 -6.32 18.81 -9.78
CA GLU A 105 -5.24 19.70 -9.34
C GLU A 105 -5.82 20.97 -8.69
N ASP A 106 -5.28 21.35 -7.54
CA ASP A 106 -5.57 22.60 -6.81
C ASP A 106 -4.24 23.18 -6.30
N GLY A 107 -3.59 23.97 -7.14
CA GLY A 107 -2.25 24.50 -6.86
C GLY A 107 -1.19 23.41 -6.88
N ASP A 108 -0.53 23.18 -5.75
CA ASP A 108 0.48 22.15 -5.57
C ASP A 108 -0.11 20.82 -5.01
N ASP A 109 -1.42 20.80 -4.76
CA ASP A 109 -2.15 19.68 -4.17
C ASP A 109 -3.15 19.05 -5.15
N PHE A 110 -3.77 17.95 -4.72
CA PHE A 110 -4.89 17.31 -5.41
C PHE A 110 -6.10 17.23 -4.49
N ILE A 111 -7.26 17.62 -5.00
CA ILE A 111 -8.55 17.34 -4.36
C ILE A 111 -9.04 15.98 -4.86
N ILE A 112 -9.12 15.00 -3.94
CA ILE A 112 -9.56 13.65 -4.26
C ILE A 112 -11.00 13.47 -3.79
N ASN A 113 -11.91 13.06 -4.70
CA ASN A 113 -13.30 12.77 -4.39
C ASN A 113 -13.71 11.41 -4.94
N GLY A 114 -14.30 10.57 -4.10
CA GLY A 114 -14.81 9.27 -4.50
C GLY A 114 -14.92 8.29 -3.34
N GLN A 115 -15.31 7.07 -3.67
CA GLN A 115 -15.48 6.00 -2.70
C GLN A 115 -14.76 4.75 -3.14
N LYS A 116 -13.92 4.21 -2.25
CA LYS A 116 -13.27 2.90 -2.43
C LYS A 116 -13.97 1.84 -1.59
N ILE A 117 -13.99 0.60 -2.08
CA ILE A 117 -14.62 -0.53 -1.38
C ILE A 117 -13.65 -1.72 -1.34
N TRP A 118 -13.86 -2.62 -0.41
CA TRP A 118 -13.01 -3.81 -0.18
C TRP A 118 -11.58 -3.46 0.24
N THR A 119 -11.41 -2.31 0.90
CA THR A 119 -10.12 -1.79 1.36
C THR A 119 -9.72 -2.46 2.67
N SER A 120 -9.14 -3.65 2.59
CA SER A 120 -8.75 -4.43 3.76
C SER A 120 -7.74 -3.67 4.62
N GLY A 121 -8.01 -3.58 5.92
CA GLY A 121 -7.13 -2.95 6.90
C GLY A 121 -7.09 -1.42 6.86
N ALA A 122 -8.02 -0.76 6.16
CA ALA A 122 -8.07 0.70 6.08
C ALA A 122 -8.22 1.39 7.45
N ASP A 123 -8.79 0.69 8.43
CA ASP A 123 -8.96 1.17 9.82
C ASP A 123 -7.66 1.17 10.63
N GLN A 124 -6.62 0.51 10.13
CA GLN A 124 -5.32 0.35 10.80
C GLN A 124 -4.17 0.88 9.93
N ALA A 125 -4.45 1.23 8.68
CA ALA A 125 -3.43 1.70 7.76
C ALA A 125 -3.07 3.15 8.03
N ASP A 126 -1.77 3.44 7.97
CA ASP A 126 -1.24 4.80 8.03
C ASP A 126 -1.29 5.47 6.66
N TRP A 127 -1.13 4.68 5.59
CA TRP A 127 -1.06 5.18 4.21
C TRP A 127 -1.92 4.35 3.27
N MET A 128 -2.42 5.01 2.22
CA MET A 128 -3.11 4.37 1.11
C MET A 128 -2.36 4.57 -0.21
N PHE A 129 -2.27 3.50 -1.01
CA PHE A 129 -1.99 3.62 -2.43
C PHE A 129 -3.29 3.45 -3.21
N CYS A 130 -3.62 4.45 -4.01
CA CYS A 130 -4.94 4.60 -4.60
C CYS A 130 -4.87 4.82 -6.11
N LEU A 131 -5.78 4.20 -6.85
CA LEU A 131 -6.03 4.54 -8.25
C LEU A 131 -7.12 5.61 -8.32
N VAL A 132 -6.83 6.68 -9.01
CA VAL A 132 -7.73 7.82 -9.20
C VAL A 132 -7.81 8.20 -10.67
N ARG A 133 -8.86 8.90 -11.06
CA ARG A 133 -8.99 9.46 -12.40
C ARG A 133 -8.56 10.92 -12.39
N THR A 134 -7.51 11.19 -13.14
CA THR A 134 -6.97 12.55 -13.34
C THR A 134 -7.32 13.13 -14.68
N ASP A 135 -7.65 12.29 -15.68
CA ASP A 135 -8.12 12.73 -16.99
C ASP A 135 -9.38 11.94 -17.38
N PHE A 136 -10.50 12.66 -17.53
CA PHE A 136 -11.81 12.09 -17.90
C PHE A 136 -12.03 12.01 -19.39
N ASP A 137 -11.25 12.75 -20.18
CA ASP A 137 -11.36 12.81 -21.65
C ASP A 137 -10.43 11.79 -22.33
N ALA A 138 -9.43 11.31 -21.62
CA ALA A 138 -8.52 10.28 -22.10
C ALA A 138 -9.20 8.92 -22.27
N PRO A 139 -8.65 8.03 -23.12
CA PRO A 139 -9.04 6.63 -23.15
C PRO A 139 -9.06 6.01 -21.76
N LYS A 140 -9.97 5.08 -21.51
CA LYS A 140 -10.34 4.55 -20.19
C LYS A 140 -9.16 4.18 -19.27
N HIS A 141 -8.08 3.61 -19.82
CA HIS A 141 -6.89 3.22 -19.08
C HIS A 141 -5.88 4.36 -18.90
N ASP A 142 -5.82 5.28 -19.84
CA ASP A 142 -4.78 6.32 -19.91
C ASP A 142 -5.05 7.49 -18.96
N GLY A 143 -6.31 7.67 -18.53
CA GLY A 143 -6.72 8.73 -17.60
C GLY A 143 -6.61 8.38 -16.12
N ILE A 144 -5.93 7.27 -15.77
CA ILE A 144 -5.79 6.78 -14.39
C ILE A 144 -4.39 7.10 -13.87
N SER A 145 -4.34 7.66 -12.67
CA SER A 145 -3.10 7.92 -11.93
C SER A 145 -3.04 7.10 -10.65
N PHE A 146 -1.81 6.86 -10.20
CA PHE A 146 -1.51 6.18 -8.96
C PHE A 146 -1.03 7.20 -7.94
N VAL A 147 -1.74 7.35 -6.84
CA VAL A 147 -1.45 8.33 -5.80
C VAL A 147 -1.21 7.67 -4.45
N LEU A 148 -0.38 8.30 -3.64
CA LEU A 148 -0.08 7.90 -2.27
C LEU A 148 -0.51 9.01 -1.34
N PHE A 149 -1.24 8.69 -0.28
CA PHE A 149 -1.63 9.68 0.71
C PHE A 149 -1.76 9.07 2.11
N ASP A 150 -1.57 9.94 3.09
CA ASP A 150 -1.73 9.65 4.51
C ASP A 150 -3.21 9.47 4.85
N MET A 151 -3.55 8.41 5.58
CA MET A 151 -4.93 8.12 6.01
C MET A 151 -5.45 9.07 7.10
N GLU A 152 -4.56 9.88 7.71
CA GLU A 152 -4.96 10.97 8.61
C GLU A 152 -5.33 12.27 7.86
N THR A 153 -5.21 12.29 6.52
CA THR A 153 -5.61 13.45 5.71
C THR A 153 -7.07 13.81 6.00
N PRO A 154 -7.35 15.11 6.29
CA PRO A 154 -8.72 15.55 6.54
C PRO A 154 -9.66 15.20 5.38
N GLY A 155 -10.88 14.76 5.73
CA GLY A 155 -11.89 14.36 4.74
C GLY A 155 -11.94 12.85 4.45
N ILE A 156 -10.98 12.05 4.92
CA ILE A 156 -11.04 10.60 4.79
C ILE A 156 -11.95 10.01 5.88
N THR A 157 -12.91 9.19 5.46
CA THR A 157 -13.78 8.45 6.37
C THR A 157 -13.69 6.96 6.08
N VAL A 158 -13.44 6.14 7.10
CA VAL A 158 -13.40 4.68 7.00
C VAL A 158 -14.65 4.08 7.64
N LYS A 159 -15.42 3.29 6.87
CA LYS A 159 -16.63 2.61 7.35
C LYS A 159 -16.45 1.10 7.28
N PRO A 160 -16.68 0.36 8.37
CA PRO A 160 -16.54 -1.10 8.37
C PRO A 160 -17.67 -1.77 7.61
N ILE A 161 -17.33 -2.78 6.79
CA ILE A 161 -18.30 -3.70 6.18
C ILE A 161 -18.34 -4.96 7.03
N LYS A 162 -19.51 -5.29 7.56
CA LYS A 162 -19.74 -6.55 8.28
C LYS A 162 -19.95 -7.68 7.27
N LEU A 163 -19.04 -8.62 7.23
CA LEU A 163 -19.15 -9.85 6.47
C LEU A 163 -19.40 -11.04 7.40
N ILE A 164 -19.91 -12.14 6.85
CA ILE A 164 -20.14 -13.39 7.60
C ILE A 164 -18.80 -13.95 8.14
N SER A 165 -17.72 -13.77 7.37
CA SER A 165 -16.41 -14.35 7.68
C SER A 165 -15.45 -13.39 8.37
N CYS A 166 -15.60 -12.07 8.18
CA CYS A 166 -14.70 -11.07 8.74
C CYS A 166 -15.30 -9.66 8.62
N LEU A 167 -14.62 -8.69 9.23
CA LEU A 167 -14.85 -7.27 8.97
C LEU A 167 -13.95 -6.84 7.81
N LEU A 168 -14.53 -6.27 6.76
CA LEU A 168 -13.83 -5.52 5.74
C LEU A 168 -14.21 -4.05 5.83
N TYR A 169 -13.37 -3.17 5.31
CA TYR A 169 -13.54 -1.73 5.42
C TYR A 169 -13.74 -1.09 4.05
N THR A 170 -14.52 -0.02 4.03
CA THR A 170 -14.56 0.94 2.92
C THR A 170 -13.92 2.23 3.40
N SER A 171 -13.22 2.94 2.53
CA SER A 171 -12.85 4.32 2.75
C SER A 171 -13.68 5.21 1.85
N ASP A 172 -14.30 6.25 2.42
CA ASP A 172 -14.88 7.38 1.69
C ASP A 172 -13.91 8.55 1.80
N ALA A 173 -13.46 9.09 0.66
CA ALA A 173 -12.97 10.46 0.64
C ALA A 173 -14.20 11.35 0.66
N ALA A 174 -14.23 12.36 1.55
CA ALA A 174 -15.42 13.06 1.94
C ALA A 174 -16.24 13.59 0.76
N ASP A 175 -17.53 13.28 0.80
CA ASP A 175 -18.55 14.08 0.16
C ASP A 175 -18.96 15.17 1.16
N ASP A 176 -18.29 16.31 1.13
CA ASP A 176 -18.71 17.53 1.80
C ASP A 176 -19.80 18.24 0.98
N SER A 177 -20.87 17.53 0.67
CA SER A 177 -22.09 18.12 0.14
C SER A 177 -23.16 18.17 1.22
N TYR A 178 -23.10 19.24 2.05
CA TYR A 178 -24.23 19.85 2.73
C TYR A 178 -24.23 21.35 2.50
#